data_1cfae48f921c7139a1a77a24943b7734
#
_entry.id   1cfae48f921c7139a1a77a24943b7734
#
_cell.length_a   1.000
_cell.length_b   1.000
_cell.length_c   1.000
_cell.angle_alpha   90.00
_cell.angle_beta   90.00
_cell.angle_gamma   90.00
#
_symmetry.space_group_name_H-M   'P 1'
#
loop_
_entity.id
_entity.type
_entity.pdbx_description
1 polymer ?
#
loop_
_entity_poly.entity_id
_entity_poly.type
_entity_poly.pdbx_seq_one_letter_code
_entity_poly.pdbx_strand_id
1 'polypeptide(L)'
;MRKSVSKRKKERVLDRILEVPKEISTNEPKVTIAGFNQMLIENYKAILEYQDIYIRIKTYTGIININGMNLHLGEMTSDDIMIIGDIETVDFEKIE
;
A
#
# COMPACT_ATOMS: atom_id res chain seq x y z
N MET A 1 -28.92 12.94 -11.53
CA MET A 1 -28.18 14.10 -11.46
C MET A 1 -27.37 14.25 -10.26
N ARG A 2 -27.93 14.22 -9.12
CA ARG A 2 -27.17 14.30 -7.97
C ARG A 2 -26.15 13.24 -7.77
N LYS A 3 -26.47 12.04 -8.17
CA LYS A 3 -25.58 10.97 -8.15
C LYS A 3 -24.40 11.25 -8.99
N SER A 4 -24.60 11.85 -10.13
CA SER A 4 -23.52 12.17 -11.02
C SER A 4 -22.57 13.16 -10.42
N VAL A 5 -23.08 14.13 -9.73
CA VAL A 5 -22.24 15.13 -9.13
C VAL A 5 -21.39 14.53 -8.02
N SER A 6 -22.02 13.72 -7.19
CA SER A 6 -21.32 13.06 -6.15
C SER A 6 -20.25 12.15 -6.69
N LYS A 7 -20.60 11.42 -7.71
CA LYS A 7 -19.69 10.54 -8.34
C LYS A 7 -18.50 11.28 -8.94
N ARG A 8 -18.79 12.42 -9.53
CA ARG A 8 -17.76 13.21 -10.13
C ARG A 8 -16.77 13.73 -9.09
N LYS A 9 -17.23 14.10 -7.92
CA LYS A 9 -16.38 14.51 -6.87
C LYS A 9 -15.48 13.39 -6.42
N LYS A 10 -16.03 12.20 -6.25
CA LYS A 10 -15.26 11.05 -5.88
C LYS A 10 -14.23 10.75 -6.93
N GLU A 11 -14.61 10.81 -8.16
CA GLU A 11 -13.69 10.55 -9.25
C GLU A 11 -12.56 11.54 -9.26
N ARG A 12 -12.83 12.77 -8.97
CA ARG A 12 -11.76 13.74 -8.94
C ARG A 12 -10.74 13.45 -7.86
N VAL A 13 -11.20 13.02 -6.69
CA VAL A 13 -10.28 12.68 -5.62
C VAL A 13 -9.46 11.47 -6.01
N LEU A 14 -10.11 10.45 -6.55
CA LEU A 14 -9.42 9.27 -7.00
C LEU A 14 -8.43 9.60 -8.11
N ASP A 15 -8.84 10.45 -9.04
CA ASP A 15 -7.97 10.82 -10.14
C ASP A 15 -6.71 11.50 -9.63
N ARG A 16 -6.84 12.34 -8.64
CA ARG A 16 -5.68 12.98 -8.08
C ARG A 16 -4.73 11.99 -7.47
N ILE A 17 -5.25 11.00 -6.79
CA ILE A 17 -4.41 9.99 -6.17
C ILE A 17 -3.77 9.11 -7.22
N LEU A 18 -4.54 8.74 -8.23
CA LEU A 18 -4.06 7.81 -9.24
C LEU A 18 -3.19 8.46 -10.30
N GLU A 19 -3.38 9.73 -10.54
CA GLU A 19 -2.70 10.42 -11.62
C GLU A 19 -1.53 11.28 -11.19
N VAL A 20 -1.16 11.24 -9.95
CA VAL A 20 0.00 12.00 -9.51
C VAL A 20 1.20 11.49 -10.28
N PRO A 21 1.85 12.36 -11.06
CA PRO A 21 3.00 11.93 -11.83
C PRO A 21 4.13 11.50 -10.90
N LYS A 22 4.87 10.49 -11.32
CA LYS A 22 5.94 9.98 -10.50
C LYS A 22 6.99 11.03 -10.20
N GLU A 23 7.19 11.91 -11.11
CA GLU A 23 8.19 12.96 -10.88
C GLU A 23 7.74 13.96 -9.85
N ILE A 24 6.44 14.04 -9.56
CA ILE A 24 5.94 14.92 -8.52
C ILE A 24 5.74 14.15 -7.24
N SER A 25 5.56 12.86 -7.36
CA SER A 25 5.40 12.01 -6.22
C SER A 25 6.67 12.09 -5.38
N THR A 26 6.57 12.23 -4.12
CA THR A 26 7.70 12.41 -3.26
C THR A 26 8.18 11.08 -2.72
N ASN A 27 8.13 10.05 -3.51
CA ASN A 27 8.53 8.70 -3.11
C ASN A 27 7.64 8.13 -2.04
N GLU A 28 6.43 8.64 -1.94
CA GLU A 28 5.51 8.10 -0.95
C GLU A 28 5.03 6.74 -1.38
N PRO A 29 4.83 5.84 -0.44
CA PRO A 29 4.29 4.54 -0.79
C PRO A 29 2.81 4.64 -1.10
N LYS A 30 2.35 3.76 -1.95
CA LYS A 30 0.94 3.65 -2.21
C LYS A 30 0.52 2.24 -1.82
N VAL A 31 -0.49 2.14 -0.97
CA VAL A 31 -0.95 0.85 -0.45
C VAL A 31 -2.36 0.62 -0.93
N THR A 32 -2.56 -0.51 -1.58
CA THR A 32 -3.88 -0.91 -2.06
C THR A 32 -4.22 -2.25 -1.43
N ILE A 33 -5.37 -2.34 -0.79
CA ILE A 33 -5.80 -3.57 -0.14
C ILE A 33 -7.05 -4.06 -0.84
N ALA A 34 -7.03 -5.33 -1.27
CA ALA A 34 -8.16 -5.97 -1.91
C ALA A 34 -8.68 -7.03 -0.97
N GLY A 35 -9.91 -6.88 -0.50
CA GLY A 35 -10.48 -7.76 0.49
C GLY A 35 -9.68 -7.67 1.77
N PHE A 36 -9.44 -8.81 2.40
CA PHE A 36 -8.62 -8.88 3.59
C PHE A 36 -7.41 -9.77 3.38
N ASN A 37 -7.12 -10.13 2.14
CA ASN A 37 -6.08 -11.12 1.87
C ASN A 37 -5.07 -10.73 0.80
N GLN A 38 -5.11 -9.52 0.31
CA GLN A 38 -4.13 -9.06 -0.67
C GLN A 38 -3.79 -7.61 -0.42
N MET A 39 -2.50 -7.29 -0.47
CA MET A 39 -2.05 -5.92 -0.29
C MET A 39 -0.92 -5.65 -1.26
N LEU A 40 -1.07 -4.62 -2.05
CA LEU A 40 -0.01 -4.16 -2.96
C LEU A 40 0.63 -2.92 -2.36
N ILE A 41 1.93 -2.95 -2.20
CA ILE A 41 2.68 -1.80 -1.72
C ILE A 41 3.57 -1.33 -2.86
N GLU A 42 3.33 -0.11 -3.32
CA GLU A 42 4.12 0.50 -4.37
C GLU A 42 5.10 1.49 -3.77
N ASN A 43 6.29 1.55 -4.34
CA ASN A 43 7.38 2.39 -3.86
C ASN A 43 7.93 1.94 -2.51
N TYR A 44 8.07 0.65 -2.33
CA TYR A 44 8.73 0.15 -1.13
C TYR A 44 10.25 0.26 -1.31
N LYS A 45 10.97 0.22 -0.22
CA LYS A 45 12.41 0.35 -0.25
C LYS A 45 13.10 -0.95 0.13
N ALA A 46 12.63 -1.60 1.17
CA ALA A 46 13.28 -2.81 1.66
C ALA A 46 12.30 -3.62 2.50
N ILE A 47 12.57 -4.91 2.58
CA ILE A 47 11.83 -5.77 3.49
C ILE A 47 12.68 -5.88 4.74
N LEU A 48 12.17 -5.38 5.85
CA LEU A 48 12.91 -5.38 7.11
C LEU A 48 12.75 -6.70 7.86
N GLU A 49 11.56 -7.28 7.77
CA GLU A 49 11.26 -8.50 8.50
C GLU A 49 10.18 -9.26 7.76
N TYR A 50 10.31 -10.58 7.71
CA TYR A 50 9.35 -11.40 7.01
C TYR A 50 9.13 -12.70 7.80
N GLN A 51 7.93 -12.84 8.31
CA GLN A 51 7.46 -14.06 8.96
C GLN A 51 6.03 -14.28 8.52
N ASP A 52 5.53 -15.48 8.71
CA ASP A 52 4.16 -15.78 8.24
C ASP A 52 3.09 -15.09 9.07
N ILE A 53 3.44 -14.50 10.20
CA ILE A 53 2.48 -13.74 11.01
C ILE A 53 2.82 -12.25 11.05
N TYR A 54 3.92 -11.84 10.45
CA TYR A 54 4.37 -10.47 10.61
C TYR A 54 5.33 -10.09 9.49
N ILE A 55 5.06 -8.97 8.85
CA ILE A 55 5.93 -8.47 7.78
C ILE A 55 6.14 -6.98 8.02
N ARG A 56 7.37 -6.53 7.93
CA ARG A 56 7.71 -5.11 8.04
C ARG A 56 8.37 -4.66 6.76
N ILE A 57 7.81 -3.62 6.17
CA ILE A 57 8.28 -3.09 4.89
C ILE A 57 8.74 -1.66 5.09
N LYS A 58 9.97 -1.38 4.73
CA LYS A 58 10.48 -0.02 4.78
C LYS A 58 10.13 0.69 3.49
N THR A 59 9.66 1.92 3.62
CA THR A 59 9.43 2.80 2.49
C THR A 59 10.31 4.03 2.66
N TYR A 60 10.21 4.96 1.73
CA TYR A 60 11.03 6.16 1.82
C TYR A 60 10.53 7.12 2.89
N THR A 61 9.29 6.98 3.32
CA THR A 61 8.71 7.91 4.31
C THR A 61 8.34 7.24 5.62
N GLY A 62 8.47 5.94 5.72
CA GLY A 62 8.13 5.25 6.95
C GLY A 62 8.16 3.75 6.80
N ILE A 63 7.63 3.08 7.80
CA ILE A 63 7.60 1.62 7.84
C ILE A 63 6.16 1.17 7.90
N ILE A 64 5.83 0.15 7.14
CA ILE A 64 4.50 -0.45 7.15
C ILE A 64 4.63 -1.79 7.85
N ASN A 65 3.86 -1.98 8.91
CA ASN A 65 3.85 -3.22 9.69
C ASN A 65 2.55 -3.95 9.41
N ILE A 66 2.66 -5.20 8.97
CA ILE A 66 1.51 -6.02 8.62
C ILE A 66 1.49 -7.23 9.54
N ASN A 67 0.38 -7.46 10.22
CA ASN A 67 0.20 -8.61 11.08
C ASN A 67 -0.94 -9.46 10.55
N GLY A 68 -0.81 -10.76 10.65
CA GLY A 68 -1.85 -11.64 10.17
C GLY A 68 -1.48 -13.09 10.33
N MET A 69 -2.03 -13.90 9.44
CA MET A 69 -1.79 -15.33 9.44
C MET A 69 -1.48 -15.79 8.03
N ASN A 70 -0.57 -16.72 7.91
CA ASN A 70 -0.18 -17.28 6.62
C ASN A 70 0.23 -16.21 5.63
N LEU A 71 0.91 -15.18 6.11
CA LEU A 71 1.38 -14.10 5.25
C LEU A 71 2.54 -14.57 4.41
N HIS A 72 2.54 -14.19 3.15
CA HIS A 72 3.66 -14.49 2.28
C HIS A 72 3.74 -13.43 1.19
N LEU A 73 4.88 -13.42 0.51
CA LEU A 73 5.12 -12.45 -0.53
C LEU A 73 4.66 -13.02 -1.86
N GLY A 74 3.93 -12.22 -2.60
CA GLY A 74 3.54 -12.60 -3.95
C GLY A 74 4.53 -12.03 -4.93
N GLU A 75 4.02 -11.44 -6.01
CA GLU A 75 4.88 -10.88 -7.02
C GLU A 75 5.62 -9.66 -6.51
N MET A 76 6.85 -9.51 -6.93
CA MET A 76 7.67 -8.37 -6.57
C MET A 76 8.37 -7.82 -7.80
N THR A 77 8.49 -6.51 -7.82
CA THR A 77 9.37 -5.86 -8.77
C THR A 77 10.40 -5.09 -7.96
N SER A 78 11.21 -4.28 -8.62
CA SER A 78 12.19 -3.48 -7.90
C SER A 78 11.51 -2.43 -7.00
N ASP A 79 10.29 -2.04 -7.33
CA ASP A 79 9.61 -0.97 -6.61
C ASP A 79 8.33 -1.39 -5.91
N ASP A 80 7.76 -2.52 -6.28
CA ASP A 80 6.44 -2.91 -5.80
C ASP A 80 6.47 -4.32 -5.24
N ILE A 81 5.65 -4.55 -4.23
CA ILE A 81 5.60 -5.85 -3.59
C ILE A 81 4.15 -6.19 -3.24
N MET A 82 3.77 -7.43 -3.50
CA MET A 82 2.44 -7.92 -3.17
C MET A 82 2.53 -8.80 -1.94
N ILE A 83 1.66 -8.56 -0.97
CA ILE A 83 1.57 -9.37 0.23
C ILE A 83 0.25 -10.11 0.19
N ILE A 84 0.30 -11.40 0.44
CA ILE A 84 -0.86 -12.27 0.39
C ILE A 84 -0.98 -13.00 1.71
N GLY A 85 -2.20 -13.28 2.13
CA GLY A 85 -2.47 -14.01 3.36
C GLY A 85 -3.61 -13.35 4.10
N ASP A 86 -3.86 -13.81 5.31
CA ASP A 86 -4.94 -13.28 6.13
C ASP A 86 -4.42 -12.04 6.83
N ILE A 87 -4.77 -10.88 6.33
CA ILE A 87 -4.27 -9.62 6.88
C ILE A 87 -5.19 -9.20 8.01
N GLU A 88 -4.64 -9.03 9.20
CA GLU A 88 -5.43 -8.66 10.37
C GLU A 88 -5.26 -7.20 10.75
N THR A 89 -4.02 -6.73 10.79
CA THR A 89 -3.79 -5.31 11.09
C THR A 89 -2.68 -4.78 10.21
N VAL A 90 -2.77 -3.49 9.93
CA VAL A 90 -1.74 -2.76 9.20
C VAL A 90 -1.53 -1.48 9.96
N ASP A 91 -0.28 -1.19 10.35
CA ASP A 91 -0.02 0.09 10.97
C ASP A 91 1.25 0.70 10.39
N PHE A 92 1.45 1.96 10.66
CA PHE A 92 2.48 2.74 10.01
C PHE A 92 3.34 3.44 11.03
N GLU A 93 4.66 3.42 10.80
CA GLU A 93 5.59 4.19 11.60
C GLU A 93 6.20 5.24 10.69
N LYS A 94 6.00 6.49 11.02
CA LYS A 94 6.56 7.55 10.19
C LYS A 94 8.01 7.79 10.58
N ILE A 95 8.82 8.06 9.58
CA ILE A 95 10.21 8.42 9.80
C ILE A 95 10.29 9.92 9.70
N GLU A 96 10.87 10.54 10.70
CA GLU A 96 11.01 12.00 10.69
C GLU A 96 12.38 12.44 10.29
#